data_4dc5e5744da83f5d53c988d22be123bc
#
_entry.id   4dc5e5744da83f5d53c988d22be123bc
#
_cell.length_a   1.000
_cell.length_b   1.000
_cell.length_c   1.000
_cell.angle_alpha   90.00
_cell.angle_beta   90.00
_cell.angle_gamma   90.00
#
_symmetry.space_group_name_H-M   'P 1'
#
loop_
_entity.id
_entity.type
_entity.pdbx_description
1 polymer ?
#
loop_
_entity_poly.entity_id
_entity_poly.type
_entity_poly.pdbx_seq_one_letter_code
_entity_poly.pdbx_strand_id
1 'polypeptide(L)'
;HMRATFNRDQLDDQGKLSWDLWTFLLTRAEAALPYQRHRYVFGRRGPHTSLPNSLINYHKVDSPEDMLAYIARINDSYRYLSQYLDQAKQSAAAGIRAPYFDYEISMSQSQRVITGEPFTSEEGDSAIWADITAKIAALEQGGKINPQESQALYDAAQRALLEAFKPAYNAILSWQAS
;
A
#
# COMPACT_ATOMS: atom_id res chain seq x y z
N HIS A 1 15.32 5.84 26.33
CA HIS A 1 16.04 7.03 26.84
C HIS A 1 15.15 7.85 27.77
N MET A 2 13.94 8.27 27.35
CA MET A 2 13.04 9.13 28.11
C MET A 2 12.64 8.60 29.50
N ARG A 3 12.38 7.28 29.67
CA ARG A 3 12.12 6.66 30.98
C ARG A 3 13.23 6.87 32.00
N ALA A 4 14.49 6.89 31.57
CA ALA A 4 15.67 6.99 32.47
C ALA A 4 16.05 8.42 32.82
N THR A 5 15.57 9.42 32.08
CA THR A 5 15.99 10.81 32.17
C THR A 5 14.91 11.75 32.65
N PHE A 6 13.65 11.33 32.58
CA PHE A 6 12.53 12.19 32.94
C PHE A 6 12.04 11.92 34.37
N ASN A 7 11.85 12.97 35.15
CA ASN A 7 11.36 12.86 36.53
C ASN A 7 9.83 13.01 36.56
N ARG A 8 9.14 11.89 36.76
CA ARG A 8 7.68 11.82 36.89
C ARG A 8 7.13 12.68 38.03
N ASP A 9 7.87 12.79 39.14
CA ASP A 9 7.39 13.47 40.36
C ASP A 9 7.28 14.98 40.20
N GLN A 10 7.92 15.55 39.15
CA GLN A 10 7.80 16.95 38.78
C GLN A 10 6.52 17.30 38.00
N LEU A 11 5.73 16.28 37.64
CA LEU A 11 4.47 16.45 36.93
C LEU A 11 3.32 16.71 37.89
N ASP A 12 2.31 17.43 37.44
CA ASP A 12 0.99 17.50 38.07
C ASP A 12 0.26 16.13 37.96
N ASP A 13 -0.91 16.01 38.56
CA ASP A 13 -1.65 14.74 38.63
C ASP A 13 -2.07 14.26 37.24
N GLN A 14 -2.45 15.16 36.32
CA GLN A 14 -2.78 14.81 34.94
C GLN A 14 -1.55 14.37 34.17
N GLY A 15 -0.42 15.01 34.36
CA GLY A 15 0.86 14.62 33.76
C GLY A 15 1.35 13.26 34.28
N LYS A 16 1.19 12.97 35.57
CA LYS A 16 1.51 11.66 36.17
C LYS A 16 0.67 10.56 35.55
N LEU A 17 -0.65 10.77 35.41
CA LEU A 17 -1.54 9.82 34.76
C LEU A 17 -1.12 9.54 33.31
N SER A 18 -0.81 10.59 32.55
CA SER A 18 -0.34 10.49 31.17
C SER A 18 0.99 9.74 31.06
N TRP A 19 1.91 9.99 31.98
CA TRP A 19 3.19 9.28 32.06
C TRP A 19 3.00 7.79 32.38
N ASP A 20 2.13 7.45 33.33
CA ASP A 20 1.85 6.08 33.72
C ASP A 20 1.22 5.31 32.56
N LEU A 21 0.25 5.94 31.85
CA LEU A 21 -0.37 5.37 30.65
C LEU A 21 0.67 5.15 29.54
N TRP A 22 1.50 6.15 29.26
CA TRP A 22 2.56 6.04 28.26
C TRP A 22 3.53 4.92 28.60
N THR A 23 3.96 4.82 29.88
CA THR A 23 4.88 3.78 30.36
C THR A 23 4.26 2.39 30.24
N PHE A 24 2.98 2.24 30.57
CA PHE A 24 2.22 1.01 30.41
C PHE A 24 2.16 0.57 28.93
N LEU A 25 1.79 1.50 28.03
CA LEU A 25 1.70 1.22 26.59
C LEU A 25 3.08 0.85 26.00
N LEU A 26 4.14 1.54 26.43
CA LEU A 26 5.50 1.25 25.98
C LEU A 26 5.96 -0.14 26.48
N THR A 27 5.71 -0.49 27.73
CA THR A 27 6.03 -1.82 28.26
C THR A 27 5.31 -2.94 27.48
N ARG A 28 4.03 -2.73 27.13
CA ARG A 28 3.29 -3.67 26.29
C ARG A 28 3.86 -3.75 24.87
N ALA A 29 4.24 -2.62 24.28
CA ALA A 29 4.85 -2.60 22.95
C ALA A 29 6.20 -3.34 22.96
N GLU A 30 7.04 -3.13 23.98
CA GLU A 30 8.31 -3.86 24.13
C GLU A 30 8.09 -5.38 24.29
N ALA A 31 7.12 -5.79 25.10
CA ALA A 31 6.76 -7.19 25.27
C ALA A 31 6.22 -7.84 23.99
N ALA A 32 5.63 -7.04 23.08
CA ALA A 32 5.11 -7.50 21.80
C ALA A 32 6.19 -7.65 20.70
N LEU A 33 7.39 -7.08 20.88
CA LEU A 33 8.46 -7.11 19.88
C LEU A 33 8.83 -8.54 19.40
N PRO A 34 8.97 -9.56 20.26
CA PRO A 34 9.25 -10.92 19.81
C PRO A 34 8.17 -11.51 18.90
N TYR A 35 6.93 -11.01 19.01
CA TYR A 35 5.76 -11.48 18.28
C TYR A 35 5.41 -10.64 17.05
N GLN A 36 6.22 -9.65 16.67
CA GLN A 36 5.93 -8.77 15.53
C GLN A 36 5.78 -9.51 14.19
N ARG A 37 6.46 -10.66 14.03
CA ARG A 37 6.37 -11.51 12.85
C ARG A 37 5.09 -12.33 12.75
N HIS A 38 4.29 -12.42 13.85
CA HIS A 38 3.01 -13.11 13.85
C HIS A 38 1.88 -12.28 13.22
N ARG A 39 2.17 -11.08 12.73
CA ARG A 39 1.26 -10.31 11.89
C ARG A 39 1.35 -10.83 10.46
N TYR A 40 0.27 -11.44 10.00
CA TYR A 40 0.20 -11.90 8.61
C TYR A 40 0.19 -10.69 7.67
N VAL A 41 1.18 -10.62 6.78
CA VAL A 41 1.37 -9.47 5.89
C VAL A 41 0.29 -9.44 4.82
N PHE A 42 0.03 -10.61 4.23
CA PHE A 42 -0.99 -10.81 3.22
C PHE A 42 -2.11 -11.67 3.78
N GLY A 43 -3.24 -11.07 4.06
CA GLY A 43 -4.46 -11.70 4.50
C GLY A 43 -5.64 -10.91 3.94
N ARG A 44 -6.79 -10.97 4.57
CA ARG A 44 -7.99 -10.22 4.13
C ARG A 44 -7.74 -8.71 3.99
N ARG A 45 -6.85 -8.15 4.77
CA ARG A 45 -6.38 -6.77 4.70
C ARG A 45 -4.87 -6.76 4.70
N GLY A 46 -4.27 -6.09 3.72
CA GLY A 46 -2.83 -6.02 3.60
C GLY A 46 -2.38 -4.97 2.58
N PRO A 47 -1.07 -4.85 2.36
CA PRO A 47 -0.53 -3.86 1.42
C PRO A 47 -1.06 -4.01 0.00
N HIS A 48 -1.40 -5.23 -0.43
CA HIS A 48 -1.96 -5.54 -1.75
C HIS A 48 -3.36 -4.92 -1.97
N THR A 49 -4.13 -4.69 -0.91
CA THR A 49 -5.43 -4.01 -0.99
C THR A 49 -5.35 -2.55 -0.60
N SER A 50 -4.49 -2.19 0.37
CA SER A 50 -4.39 -0.81 0.86
C SER A 50 -3.71 0.12 -0.13
N LEU A 51 -2.76 -0.36 -0.94
CA LEU A 51 -2.07 0.46 -1.93
C LEU A 51 -3.03 0.99 -3.02
N PRO A 52 -3.76 0.15 -3.77
CA PRO A 52 -4.69 0.66 -4.77
C PRO A 52 -5.82 1.49 -4.14
N ASN A 53 -6.32 1.10 -2.97
CA ASN A 53 -7.32 1.89 -2.26
C ASN A 53 -6.80 3.29 -1.90
N SER A 54 -5.55 3.41 -1.48
CA SER A 54 -4.94 4.70 -1.16
C SER A 54 -4.75 5.57 -2.39
N LEU A 55 -4.33 4.99 -3.50
CA LEU A 55 -4.17 5.70 -4.76
C LEU A 55 -5.52 6.22 -5.28
N ILE A 56 -6.52 5.38 -5.34
CA ILE A 56 -7.83 5.70 -5.90
C ILE A 56 -8.59 6.71 -5.01
N ASN A 57 -8.68 6.44 -3.70
CA ASN A 57 -9.61 7.17 -2.83
C ASN A 57 -8.99 8.35 -2.09
N TYR A 58 -7.65 8.39 -1.95
CA TYR A 58 -7.01 9.42 -1.13
C TYR A 58 -6.00 10.28 -1.88
N HIS A 59 -5.50 9.83 -3.04
CA HIS A 59 -4.64 10.66 -3.86
C HIS A 59 -5.47 11.58 -4.77
N LYS A 60 -5.68 12.81 -4.33
CA LYS A 60 -6.32 13.85 -5.14
C LYS A 60 -5.38 14.31 -6.24
N VAL A 61 -5.95 14.63 -7.40
CA VAL A 61 -5.24 15.16 -8.56
C VAL A 61 -5.96 16.44 -9.00
N ASP A 62 -5.39 17.57 -8.60
CA ASP A 62 -5.90 18.89 -8.93
C ASP A 62 -4.99 19.64 -9.93
N SER A 63 -3.80 19.11 -10.21
CA SER A 63 -2.82 19.69 -11.13
C SER A 63 -2.07 18.60 -11.92
N PRO A 64 -1.39 18.95 -13.03
CA PRO A 64 -0.49 18.03 -13.76
C PRO A 64 0.60 17.43 -12.86
N GLU A 65 1.15 18.22 -11.94
CA GLU A 65 2.17 17.79 -10.98
C GLU A 65 1.63 16.72 -10.03
N ASP A 66 0.37 16.82 -9.60
CA ASP A 66 -0.26 15.78 -8.78
C ASP A 66 -0.41 14.48 -9.55
N MET A 67 -0.74 14.54 -10.86
CA MET A 67 -0.82 13.35 -11.70
C MET A 67 0.55 12.70 -11.90
N LEU A 68 1.59 13.48 -12.08
CA LEU A 68 2.97 12.97 -12.13
C LEU A 68 3.38 12.31 -10.81
N ALA A 69 3.01 12.91 -9.68
CA ALA A 69 3.22 12.30 -8.35
C ALA A 69 2.42 10.99 -8.16
N TYR A 70 1.21 10.91 -8.73
CA TYR A 70 0.42 9.68 -8.75
C TYR A 70 1.14 8.58 -9.52
N ILE A 71 1.60 8.88 -10.75
CA ILE A 71 2.36 7.95 -11.60
C ILE A 71 3.66 7.52 -10.92
N ALA A 72 4.37 8.44 -10.27
CA ALA A 72 5.59 8.11 -9.52
C ALA A 72 5.32 7.11 -8.39
N ARG A 73 4.19 7.23 -7.68
CA ARG A 73 3.78 6.25 -6.65
C ARG A 73 3.43 4.88 -7.24
N ILE A 74 2.84 4.84 -8.44
CA ILE A 74 2.62 3.57 -9.15
C ILE A 74 3.97 2.93 -9.51
N ASN A 75 4.92 3.69 -10.03
CA ASN A 75 6.27 3.19 -10.33
C ASN A 75 7.00 2.65 -9.08
N ASP A 76 6.80 3.27 -7.91
CA ASP A 76 7.39 2.82 -6.65
C ASP A 76 6.66 1.61 -6.01
N SER A 77 5.52 1.20 -6.57
CA SER A 77 4.71 0.09 -6.04
C SER A 77 5.47 -1.23 -5.97
N TYR A 78 6.35 -1.51 -6.93
CA TYR A 78 7.18 -2.71 -6.94
C TYR A 78 8.09 -2.77 -5.71
N ARG A 79 8.81 -1.69 -5.42
CA ARG A 79 9.67 -1.58 -4.23
C ARG A 79 8.85 -1.71 -2.95
N TYR A 80 7.73 -1.00 -2.87
CA TYR A 80 6.83 -1.02 -1.71
C TYR A 80 6.31 -2.42 -1.41
N LEU A 81 5.72 -3.10 -2.38
CA LEU A 81 5.14 -4.43 -2.21
C LEU A 81 6.20 -5.52 -2.01
N SER A 82 7.39 -5.38 -2.64
CA SER A 82 8.50 -6.31 -2.45
C SER A 82 9.00 -6.32 -1.01
N GLN A 83 9.07 -5.18 -0.32
CA GLN A 83 9.46 -5.12 1.09
C GLN A 83 8.50 -5.93 1.98
N TYR A 84 7.21 -5.85 1.72
CA TYR A 84 6.21 -6.66 2.43
C TYR A 84 6.28 -8.14 2.06
N LEU A 85 6.55 -8.44 0.80
CA LEU A 85 6.75 -9.82 0.34
C LEU A 85 7.97 -10.46 1.02
N ASP A 86 9.05 -9.72 1.17
CA ASP A 86 10.24 -10.19 1.88
C ASP A 86 9.96 -10.43 3.38
N GLN A 87 9.18 -9.56 4.03
CA GLN A 87 8.73 -9.80 5.40
C GLN A 87 7.88 -11.08 5.51
N ALA A 88 6.96 -11.30 4.58
CA ALA A 88 6.13 -12.49 4.54
C ALA A 88 6.97 -13.77 4.34
N LYS A 89 7.94 -13.73 3.43
CA LYS A 89 8.89 -14.82 3.20
C LYS A 89 9.75 -15.15 4.44
N GLN A 90 10.24 -14.11 5.13
CA GLN A 90 10.99 -14.27 6.37
C GLN A 90 10.13 -14.89 7.49
N SER A 91 8.87 -14.48 7.63
CA SER A 91 7.95 -15.06 8.58
C SER A 91 7.66 -16.52 8.25
N ALA A 92 7.42 -16.83 6.98
CA ALA A 92 7.19 -18.21 6.52
C ALA A 92 8.39 -19.12 6.76
N ALA A 93 9.61 -18.62 6.50
CA ALA A 93 10.85 -19.34 6.79
C ALA A 93 11.05 -19.63 8.28
N ALA A 94 10.49 -18.78 9.16
CA ALA A 94 10.45 -19.00 10.61
C ALA A 94 9.26 -19.88 11.08
N GLY A 95 8.51 -20.50 10.16
CA GLY A 95 7.35 -21.34 10.48
C GLY A 95 6.07 -20.57 10.79
N ILE A 96 6.06 -19.24 10.59
CA ILE A 96 4.91 -18.37 10.85
C ILE A 96 4.21 -18.11 9.52
N ARG A 97 3.11 -18.84 9.29
CA ARG A 97 2.29 -18.72 8.06
C ARG A 97 0.86 -18.39 8.42
N ALA A 98 0.19 -17.64 7.55
CA ALA A 98 -1.25 -17.41 7.65
C ALA A 98 -2.03 -18.72 7.44
N PRO A 99 -3.26 -18.83 7.95
CA PRO A 99 -4.15 -19.93 7.58
C PRO A 99 -4.38 -19.98 6.07
N TYR A 100 -4.61 -21.17 5.53
CA TYR A 100 -4.75 -21.39 4.08
C TYR A 100 -5.83 -20.50 3.46
N PHE A 101 -6.97 -20.33 4.09
CA PHE A 101 -8.06 -19.47 3.59
C PHE A 101 -7.66 -17.99 3.44
N ASP A 102 -6.70 -17.50 4.24
CA ASP A 102 -6.20 -16.12 4.09
C ASP A 102 -5.36 -15.97 2.81
N TYR A 103 -4.62 -17.01 2.42
CA TYR A 103 -3.93 -17.03 1.13
C TYR A 103 -4.91 -17.02 -0.04
N GLU A 104 -5.97 -17.83 -0.02
CA GLU A 104 -7.01 -17.85 -1.05
C GLU A 104 -7.68 -16.48 -1.21
N ILE A 105 -8.06 -15.85 -0.09
CA ILE A 105 -8.64 -14.50 -0.10
C ILE A 105 -7.66 -13.48 -0.68
N SER A 106 -6.43 -13.48 -0.21
CA SER A 106 -5.39 -12.53 -0.66
C SER A 106 -5.04 -12.71 -2.13
N MET A 107 -4.94 -13.95 -2.61
CA MET A 107 -4.71 -14.26 -4.03
C MET A 107 -5.86 -13.76 -4.90
N SER A 108 -7.12 -14.06 -4.52
CA SER A 108 -8.31 -13.58 -5.22
C SER A 108 -8.37 -12.05 -5.27
N GLN A 109 -8.03 -11.37 -4.17
CA GLN A 109 -7.98 -9.91 -4.12
C GLN A 109 -6.87 -9.36 -5.02
N SER A 110 -5.66 -9.94 -4.95
CA SER A 110 -4.52 -9.53 -5.77
C SER A 110 -4.78 -9.71 -7.26
N GLN A 111 -5.40 -10.84 -7.64
CA GLN A 111 -5.77 -11.10 -9.03
C GLN A 111 -6.76 -10.06 -9.55
N ARG A 112 -7.79 -9.71 -8.78
CA ARG A 112 -8.77 -8.68 -9.18
C ARG A 112 -8.16 -7.30 -9.40
N VAL A 113 -7.12 -6.95 -8.64
CA VAL A 113 -6.44 -5.65 -8.79
C VAL A 113 -5.75 -5.51 -10.14
N ILE A 114 -5.25 -6.62 -10.71
CA ILE A 114 -4.56 -6.65 -12.00
C ILE A 114 -5.38 -7.32 -13.10
N THR A 115 -6.71 -7.22 -13.01
CA THR A 115 -7.67 -7.68 -14.03
C THR A 115 -8.33 -6.46 -14.69
N GLY A 116 -8.62 -6.54 -16.00
CA GLY A 116 -9.12 -5.44 -16.83
C GLY A 116 -7.96 -4.60 -17.42
N GLU A 117 -8.31 -3.65 -18.29
CA GLU A 117 -7.32 -2.78 -18.93
C GLU A 117 -6.51 -1.97 -17.89
N PRO A 118 -5.21 -1.75 -18.07
CA PRO A 118 -4.40 -2.21 -19.20
C PRO A 118 -3.77 -3.60 -18.96
N PHE A 119 -4.15 -4.32 -17.92
CA PHE A 119 -3.54 -5.59 -17.52
C PHE A 119 -4.02 -6.78 -18.36
N THR A 120 -5.31 -6.82 -18.68
CA THR A 120 -5.98 -7.83 -19.51
C THR A 120 -7.02 -7.16 -20.40
N SER A 121 -7.33 -7.76 -21.57
CA SER A 121 -8.25 -7.18 -22.57
C SER A 121 -9.71 -7.64 -22.44
N GLU A 122 -10.04 -8.50 -21.47
CA GLU A 122 -11.31 -9.24 -21.50
C GLU A 122 -12.43 -8.69 -20.60
N GLU A 123 -12.15 -7.75 -19.69
CA GLU A 123 -13.10 -7.35 -18.64
C GLU A 123 -13.31 -5.82 -18.46
N GLY A 124 -13.03 -5.02 -19.50
CA GLY A 124 -13.09 -3.56 -19.39
C GLY A 124 -11.94 -2.99 -18.54
N ASP A 125 -12.12 -1.80 -17.98
CA ASP A 125 -11.08 -1.11 -17.22
C ASP A 125 -10.89 -1.71 -15.82
N SER A 126 -9.64 -1.89 -15.41
CA SER A 126 -9.34 -2.10 -13.99
C SER A 126 -9.70 -0.86 -13.18
N ALA A 127 -10.01 -1.04 -11.90
CA ALA A 127 -10.40 0.09 -11.03
C ALA A 127 -9.34 1.22 -10.99
N ILE A 128 -8.05 0.85 -11.00
CA ILE A 128 -6.97 1.83 -10.99
C ILE A 128 -6.84 2.54 -12.34
N TRP A 129 -7.07 1.86 -13.45
CA TRP A 129 -7.03 2.47 -14.77
C TRP A 129 -8.22 3.41 -14.99
N ALA A 130 -9.42 3.01 -14.60
CA ALA A 130 -10.60 3.86 -14.61
C ALA A 130 -10.41 5.16 -13.79
N ASP A 131 -9.78 5.07 -12.62
CA ASP A 131 -9.46 6.23 -11.79
C ASP A 131 -8.44 7.15 -12.47
N ILE A 132 -7.37 6.59 -13.04
CA ILE A 132 -6.35 7.34 -13.79
C ILE A 132 -6.97 8.08 -14.97
N THR A 133 -7.76 7.37 -15.77
CA THR A 133 -8.39 7.95 -16.96
C THR A 133 -9.35 9.08 -16.61
N ALA A 134 -10.14 8.90 -15.57
CA ALA A 134 -11.04 9.93 -15.06
C ALA A 134 -10.29 11.18 -14.58
N LYS A 135 -9.18 11.00 -13.85
CA LYS A 135 -8.36 12.10 -13.33
C LYS A 135 -7.68 12.90 -14.45
N ILE A 136 -7.10 12.21 -15.44
CA ILE A 136 -6.46 12.86 -16.61
C ILE A 136 -7.52 13.60 -17.43
N ALA A 137 -8.66 12.97 -17.71
CA ALA A 137 -9.76 13.61 -18.42
C ALA A 137 -10.27 14.88 -17.70
N ALA A 138 -10.35 14.86 -16.37
CA ALA A 138 -10.75 16.02 -15.57
C ALA A 138 -9.73 17.19 -15.69
N LEU A 139 -8.43 16.91 -15.73
CA LEU A 139 -7.41 17.93 -15.96
C LEU A 139 -7.54 18.55 -17.36
N GLU A 140 -7.77 17.74 -18.38
CA GLU A 140 -7.93 18.22 -19.76
C GLU A 140 -9.21 19.04 -19.91
N GLN A 141 -10.35 18.56 -19.43
CA GLN A 141 -11.62 19.29 -19.44
C GLN A 141 -11.55 20.60 -18.64
N GLY A 142 -10.76 20.62 -17.58
CA GLY A 142 -10.49 21.83 -16.79
C GLY A 142 -9.51 22.80 -17.43
N GLY A 143 -8.99 22.50 -18.65
CA GLY A 143 -8.02 23.33 -19.37
C GLY A 143 -6.66 23.41 -18.68
N LYS A 144 -6.32 22.48 -17.81
CA LYS A 144 -5.06 22.41 -17.06
C LYS A 144 -3.94 21.74 -17.84
N ILE A 145 -4.29 20.91 -18.82
CA ILE A 145 -3.40 20.24 -19.77
C ILE A 145 -4.00 20.28 -21.16
N ASN A 146 -3.14 20.20 -22.16
CA ASN A 146 -3.54 20.09 -23.57
C ASN A 146 -3.66 18.60 -23.97
N PRO A 147 -4.22 18.26 -25.15
CA PRO A 147 -4.39 16.87 -25.59
C PRO A 147 -3.06 16.09 -25.73
N GLN A 148 -1.95 16.76 -26.05
CA GLN A 148 -0.64 16.10 -26.16
C GLN A 148 -0.10 15.74 -24.78
N GLU A 149 -0.24 16.63 -23.81
CA GLU A 149 0.10 16.37 -22.39
C GLU A 149 -0.80 15.27 -21.80
N SER A 150 -2.08 15.29 -22.12
CA SER A 150 -3.03 14.23 -21.75
C SER A 150 -2.56 12.86 -22.24
N GLN A 151 -2.22 12.74 -23.53
CA GLN A 151 -1.73 11.48 -24.10
C GLN A 151 -0.41 11.03 -23.44
N ALA A 152 0.51 11.95 -23.18
CA ALA A 152 1.78 11.64 -22.51
C ALA A 152 1.56 11.09 -21.07
N LEU A 153 0.57 11.62 -20.34
CA LEU A 153 0.21 11.13 -19.01
C LEU A 153 -0.44 9.74 -19.08
N TYR A 154 -1.32 9.48 -20.05
CA TYR A 154 -1.88 8.13 -20.28
C TYR A 154 -0.77 7.11 -20.55
N ASP A 155 0.13 7.42 -21.47
CA ASP A 155 1.23 6.53 -21.85
C ASP A 155 2.17 6.25 -20.66
N ALA A 156 2.47 7.27 -19.86
CA ALA A 156 3.30 7.14 -18.67
C ALA A 156 2.61 6.31 -17.58
N ALA A 157 1.33 6.51 -17.35
CA ALA A 157 0.55 5.77 -16.38
C ALA A 157 0.40 4.30 -16.77
N GLN A 158 0.06 4.02 -18.04
CA GLN A 158 -0.04 2.66 -18.57
C GLN A 158 1.28 1.91 -18.42
N ARG A 159 2.40 2.55 -18.78
CA ARG A 159 3.74 1.97 -18.60
C ARG A 159 4.02 1.64 -17.15
N ALA A 160 3.75 2.57 -16.21
CA ALA A 160 3.96 2.36 -14.79
C ALA A 160 3.13 1.17 -14.25
N LEU A 161 1.89 1.03 -14.72
CA LEU A 161 1.03 -0.11 -14.37
C LEU A 161 1.59 -1.43 -14.90
N LEU A 162 2.05 -1.48 -16.13
CA LEU A 162 2.53 -2.71 -16.75
C LEU A 162 3.95 -3.11 -16.31
N GLU A 163 4.85 -2.14 -16.10
CA GLU A 163 6.26 -2.41 -15.83
C GLU A 163 6.62 -2.46 -14.33
N ALA A 164 5.82 -1.84 -13.45
CA ALA A 164 6.07 -1.83 -12.02
C ALA A 164 4.93 -2.46 -11.21
N PHE A 165 3.69 -2.00 -11.40
CA PHE A 165 2.56 -2.42 -10.58
C PHE A 165 2.19 -3.90 -10.82
N LYS A 166 1.94 -4.31 -12.06
CA LYS A 166 1.58 -5.70 -12.41
C LYS A 166 2.67 -6.70 -11.98
N PRO A 167 3.97 -6.48 -12.22
CA PRO A 167 5.02 -7.39 -11.75
C PRO A 167 5.06 -7.55 -10.24
N ALA A 168 4.77 -6.50 -9.47
CA ALA A 168 4.69 -6.58 -8.00
C ALA A 168 3.58 -7.53 -7.53
N TYR A 169 2.40 -7.45 -8.13
CA TYR A 169 1.29 -8.36 -7.82
C TYR A 169 1.58 -9.79 -8.28
N ASN A 170 2.18 -9.97 -9.46
CA ASN A 170 2.57 -11.28 -9.94
C ASN A 170 3.58 -11.95 -8.99
N ALA A 171 4.52 -11.20 -8.42
CA ALA A 171 5.46 -11.74 -7.44
C ALA A 171 4.76 -12.21 -6.15
N ILE A 172 3.74 -11.48 -5.67
CA ILE A 172 2.94 -11.88 -4.52
C ILE A 172 2.16 -13.16 -4.85
N LEU A 173 1.45 -13.19 -5.97
CA LEU A 173 0.66 -14.35 -6.42
C LEU A 173 1.52 -15.60 -6.57
N SER A 174 2.67 -15.49 -7.23
CA SER A 174 3.61 -16.62 -7.42
C SER A 174 4.12 -17.18 -6.09
N TRP A 175 4.43 -16.30 -5.12
CA TRP A 175 4.89 -16.75 -3.81
C TRP A 175 3.76 -17.40 -3.00
N GLN A 176 2.55 -16.87 -3.06
CA GLN A 176 1.41 -17.43 -2.32
C GLN A 176 0.95 -18.79 -2.87
N ALA A 177 1.21 -19.04 -4.15
CA ALA A 177 0.90 -20.33 -4.81
C ALA A 177 1.97 -21.41 -4.56
N SER A 178 3.16 -21.08 -4.00
CA SER A 178 4.25 -22.01 -3.70
C SER A 178 4.18 -22.54 -2.28
#